data_78cebfab4abf1ed4064308841dc7d83d
#
_entry.id   78cebfab4abf1ed4064308841dc7d83d
#
_cell.length_a   1.000
_cell.length_b   1.000
_cell.length_c   1.000
_cell.angle_alpha   90.00
_cell.angle_beta   90.00
_cell.angle_gamma   90.00
#
_symmetry.space_group_name_H-M   'P 1'
#
loop_
_entity.id
_entity.type
_entity.pdbx_description
1 polymer ?
#
loop_
_entity_poly.entity_id
_entity_poly.type
_entity_poly.pdbx_seq_one_letter_code
_entity_poly.pdbx_strand_id
1 'polypeptide(L)'
;MSSLPLVFNAAVGRPIAIDAPAWSTLDFKRLSLSAMPKLAGVTSASRLEVRPIPQMVSSGVREIDTLTGGFPRGGLAEVCGPASSGRTSVLLAALAAATQRQEVCALVDISDAFNPHSAAAAGVNFEKMLWIRCGVRLQKSGSPQRHRGTEKNEKNEKPVEQALRVTDLLLQSGGFGLVIIDLGDTPEKMARRIPLTSWFRFQRAVEHTATVLFVISRVPCAQTCASLLLKVSGKKLSALSCQLSAEAPAHAQLLNGIQVQGELLRSRLERKPAGSVTAAFMTKVRAG
;
A
#
# COMPACT_ATOMS: atom_id res chain seq x y z
N MET A 1 46.16 14.56 13.41
CA MET A 1 45.66 14.35 14.80
C MET A 1 44.37 13.58 14.67
N SER A 2 44.44 12.28 14.90
CA SER A 2 43.31 11.35 14.70
C SER A 2 42.52 11.22 16.01
N SER A 3 41.28 11.66 16.04
CA SER A 3 40.41 11.51 17.20
C SER A 3 39.84 10.10 17.24
N LEU A 4 40.19 9.34 18.26
CA LEU A 4 39.61 8.03 18.57
C LEU A 4 38.18 8.18 19.09
N PRO A 5 37.25 7.29 18.72
CA PRO A 5 35.88 7.30 19.24
C PRO A 5 35.90 6.83 20.72
N LEU A 6 35.29 7.62 21.60
CA LEU A 6 35.06 7.27 23.01
C LEU A 6 33.74 6.47 23.12
N VAL A 7 33.84 5.28 23.64
CA VAL A 7 32.66 4.45 24.01
C VAL A 7 32.38 4.65 25.50
N PHE A 8 31.18 5.11 25.85
CA PHE A 8 30.76 5.28 27.25
C PHE A 8 30.10 4.02 27.80
N ASN A 9 30.58 3.54 28.93
CA ASN A 9 29.90 2.52 29.71
C ASN A 9 28.99 3.19 30.76
N ALA A 10 27.67 3.04 30.62
CA ALA A 10 26.70 3.72 31.47
C ALA A 10 26.67 3.27 32.94
N ALA A 11 27.41 2.22 33.32
CA ALA A 11 27.40 1.69 34.68
C ALA A 11 28.47 2.27 35.64
N VAL A 12 29.50 2.92 35.14
CA VAL A 12 30.66 3.32 36.02
C VAL A 12 31.11 4.75 35.83
N GLY A 13 30.60 5.51 34.89
CA GLY A 13 30.90 6.95 34.72
C GLY A 13 32.39 7.30 34.44
N ARG A 14 33.22 6.34 34.05
CA ARG A 14 34.66 6.58 33.71
C ARG A 14 34.90 6.12 32.27
N PRO A 15 35.61 6.89 31.46
CA PRO A 15 36.05 6.47 30.15
C PRO A 15 37.07 5.32 30.29
N ILE A 16 36.76 4.17 29.71
CA ILE A 16 37.77 3.11 29.57
C ILE A 16 38.52 3.39 28.28
N ALA A 17 39.79 3.64 28.39
CA ALA A 17 40.70 3.64 27.24
C ALA A 17 40.80 2.19 26.76
N ILE A 18 40.10 1.86 25.68
CA ILE A 18 40.28 0.61 24.96
C ILE A 18 41.51 0.86 24.08
N ASP A 19 42.65 0.28 24.47
CA ASP A 19 43.79 0.15 23.56
C ASP A 19 43.22 -0.51 22.29
N ALA A 20 43.25 0.22 21.19
CA ALA A 20 42.80 -0.30 19.91
C ALA A 20 43.69 -1.50 19.57
N PRO A 21 43.21 -2.72 19.61
CA PRO A 21 44.00 -3.83 19.13
C PRO A 21 44.34 -3.52 17.68
N ALA A 22 45.50 -3.97 17.23
CA ALA A 22 46.12 -3.72 15.93
C ALA A 22 45.27 -4.19 14.72
N TRP A 23 44.01 -3.75 14.65
CA TRP A 23 43.10 -3.99 13.51
C TRP A 23 43.45 -3.08 12.31
N SER A 24 44.34 -2.08 12.54
CA SER A 24 44.73 -1.14 11.50
C SER A 24 45.65 -1.73 10.41
N THR A 25 46.07 -2.99 10.59
CA THR A 25 46.97 -3.66 9.62
C THR A 25 46.45 -4.96 9.07
N LEU A 26 45.18 -5.33 9.36
CA LEU A 26 44.52 -6.42 8.65
C LEU A 26 44.21 -5.93 7.23
N ASP A 27 45.05 -6.34 6.31
CA ASP A 27 44.93 -6.08 4.89
C ASP A 27 43.69 -6.83 4.38
N PHE A 28 42.51 -6.22 4.52
CA PHE A 28 41.23 -6.76 4.03
C PHE A 28 41.23 -7.10 2.53
N LYS A 29 42.25 -6.64 1.79
CA LYS A 29 42.44 -6.99 0.37
C LYS A 29 42.86 -8.43 0.13
N ARG A 30 43.30 -9.18 1.15
CA ARG A 30 43.84 -10.55 0.98
C ARG A 30 42.94 -11.65 1.56
N LEU A 31 41.87 -11.35 2.27
CA LEU A 31 40.93 -12.37 2.67
C LEU A 31 40.05 -12.74 1.45
N SER A 32 40.52 -13.73 0.70
CA SER A 32 39.66 -14.43 -0.25
C SER A 32 38.57 -15.13 0.55
N LEU A 33 37.37 -14.53 0.61
CA LEU A 33 36.18 -15.06 1.27
C LEU A 33 35.82 -16.46 0.76
N SER A 34 36.32 -16.85 -0.39
CA SER A 34 36.15 -18.17 -1.00
C SER A 34 36.93 -19.30 -0.31
N ALA A 35 37.92 -18.97 0.53
CA ALA A 35 38.73 -19.97 1.24
C ALA A 35 38.15 -20.41 2.60
N MET A 36 37.08 -19.75 3.09
CA MET A 36 36.44 -20.10 4.35
C MET A 36 35.14 -20.88 4.11
N PRO A 37 35.08 -22.18 4.46
CA PRO A 37 33.89 -23.01 4.19
C PRO A 37 32.60 -22.46 4.81
N LYS A 38 32.69 -21.73 5.93
CA LYS A 38 31.55 -21.09 6.61
C LYS A 38 31.03 -19.83 5.92
N LEU A 39 31.75 -19.33 4.91
CA LEU A 39 31.44 -18.09 4.19
C LEU A 39 31.15 -18.34 2.70
N ALA A 40 31.01 -19.60 2.29
CA ALA A 40 30.75 -19.97 0.88
C ALA A 40 29.47 -19.32 0.29
N GLY A 41 28.54 -18.88 1.14
CA GLY A 41 27.32 -18.16 0.73
C GLY A 41 27.40 -16.64 0.89
N VAL A 42 28.54 -16.09 1.33
CA VAL A 42 28.71 -14.63 1.53
C VAL A 42 29.27 -14.00 0.26
N THR A 43 28.51 -13.13 -0.35
CA THR A 43 28.91 -12.38 -1.53
C THR A 43 29.35 -10.96 -1.14
N SER A 44 30.46 -10.49 -1.69
CA SER A 44 30.90 -9.10 -1.49
C SER A 44 29.83 -8.13 -1.99
N ALA A 45 29.61 -7.03 -1.25
CA ALA A 45 28.65 -5.99 -1.64
C ALA A 45 28.91 -5.40 -3.03
N SER A 46 30.18 -5.42 -3.50
CA SER A 46 30.55 -5.01 -4.86
C SER A 46 30.11 -6.00 -5.96
N ARG A 47 29.71 -7.22 -5.58
CA ARG A 47 29.21 -8.28 -6.48
C ARG A 47 27.72 -8.55 -6.28
N LEU A 48 27.03 -7.76 -5.46
CA LEU A 48 25.59 -7.85 -5.33
C LEU A 48 24.96 -7.50 -6.68
N GLU A 49 24.21 -8.44 -7.21
CA GLU A 49 23.41 -8.19 -8.40
C GLU A 49 22.44 -7.07 -8.13
N VAL A 50 22.40 -6.09 -9.03
CA VAL A 50 21.38 -5.04 -8.99
C VAL A 50 20.05 -5.73 -9.23
N ARG A 51 19.12 -5.64 -8.27
CA ARG A 51 17.77 -6.21 -8.47
C ARG A 51 17.17 -5.63 -9.74
N PRO A 52 16.64 -6.48 -10.62
CA PRO A 52 16.00 -6.00 -11.84
C PRO A 52 14.84 -5.07 -11.46
N ILE A 53 14.66 -4.02 -12.25
CA ILE A 53 13.53 -3.10 -12.09
C ILE A 53 12.25 -3.93 -12.29
N PRO A 54 11.29 -3.91 -11.34
CA PRO A 54 10.05 -4.66 -11.50
C PRO A 54 9.27 -4.15 -12.71
N GLN A 55 8.52 -5.02 -13.33
CA GLN A 55 7.57 -4.64 -14.36
C GLN A 55 6.54 -3.68 -13.75
N MET A 56 6.34 -2.53 -14.39
CA MET A 56 5.35 -1.55 -13.98
C MET A 56 4.05 -1.76 -14.74
N VAL A 57 2.93 -1.57 -14.06
CA VAL A 57 1.59 -1.61 -14.67
C VAL A 57 0.82 -0.33 -14.40
N SER A 58 -0.01 0.06 -15.36
CA SER A 58 -0.79 1.29 -15.23
C SER A 58 -1.70 1.27 -14.00
N SER A 59 -1.72 2.38 -13.29
CA SER A 59 -2.65 2.67 -12.19
C SER A 59 -4.06 3.00 -12.67
N GLY A 60 -4.26 3.17 -13.98
CA GLY A 60 -5.50 3.67 -14.58
C GLY A 60 -5.64 5.20 -14.53
N VAL A 61 -4.67 5.91 -13.95
CA VAL A 61 -4.63 7.38 -13.89
C VAL A 61 -3.33 7.84 -14.52
N ARG A 62 -3.43 8.46 -15.69
CA ARG A 62 -2.26 8.87 -16.50
C ARG A 62 -1.27 9.72 -15.72
N GLU A 63 -1.76 10.67 -14.94
CA GLU A 63 -0.93 11.58 -14.16
C GLU A 63 -0.16 10.85 -13.05
N ILE A 64 -0.79 9.84 -12.44
CA ILE A 64 -0.11 8.97 -11.47
C ILE A 64 0.95 8.13 -12.18
N ASP A 65 0.63 7.57 -13.36
CA ASP A 65 1.58 6.77 -14.13
C ASP A 65 2.77 7.61 -14.60
N THR A 66 2.55 8.87 -14.98
CA THR A 66 3.64 9.79 -15.33
C THR A 66 4.54 10.09 -14.12
N LEU A 67 3.93 10.18 -12.92
CA LEU A 67 4.64 10.48 -11.68
C LEU A 67 5.43 9.28 -11.14
N THR A 68 4.89 8.06 -11.27
CA THR A 68 5.38 6.86 -10.58
C THR A 68 5.93 5.78 -11.50
N GLY A 69 5.65 5.88 -12.81
CA GLY A 69 5.83 4.78 -13.75
C GLY A 69 4.72 3.72 -13.71
N GLY A 70 3.71 3.90 -12.83
CA GLY A 70 2.67 2.92 -12.56
C GLY A 70 2.87 2.20 -11.22
N PHE A 71 2.23 1.03 -11.07
CA PHE A 71 2.38 0.17 -9.89
C PHE A 71 3.35 -0.98 -10.15
N PRO A 72 4.26 -1.30 -9.21
CA PRO A 72 5.25 -2.35 -9.40
C PRO A 72 4.64 -3.75 -9.23
N ARG A 73 4.84 -4.64 -10.20
CA ARG A 73 4.57 -6.07 -10.07
C ARG A 73 5.47 -6.67 -8.98
N GLY A 74 4.95 -7.64 -8.25
CA GLY A 74 5.69 -8.23 -7.13
C GLY A 74 5.98 -7.24 -6.00
N GLY A 75 5.21 -6.17 -5.91
CA GLY A 75 5.41 -5.10 -4.93
C GLY A 75 4.13 -4.66 -4.23
N LEU A 76 4.32 -3.90 -3.13
CA LEU A 76 3.26 -3.26 -2.39
C LEU A 76 3.22 -1.78 -2.75
N ALA A 77 2.10 -1.32 -3.32
CA ALA A 77 1.79 0.07 -3.56
C ALA A 77 0.78 0.57 -2.50
N GLU A 78 1.06 1.68 -1.86
CA GLU A 78 0.15 2.29 -0.88
C GLU A 78 -0.28 3.68 -1.34
N VAL A 79 -1.59 3.92 -1.34
CA VAL A 79 -2.18 5.24 -1.56
C VAL A 79 -2.88 5.68 -0.28
N CYS A 80 -2.46 6.82 0.26
CA CYS A 80 -3.03 7.36 1.48
C CYS A 80 -3.52 8.79 1.30
N GLY A 81 -4.49 9.19 2.14
CA GLY A 81 -5.04 10.54 2.13
C GLY A 81 -6.29 10.65 3.00
N PRO A 82 -6.74 11.87 3.33
CA PRO A 82 -7.94 12.09 4.13
C PRO A 82 -9.22 11.65 3.39
N ALA A 83 -10.36 11.70 4.06
CA ALA A 83 -11.65 11.54 3.40
C ALA A 83 -11.81 12.54 2.24
N SER A 84 -12.51 12.16 1.19
CA SER A 84 -12.72 12.97 -0.03
C SER A 84 -11.43 13.41 -0.73
N SER A 85 -10.33 12.71 -0.55
CA SER A 85 -9.04 12.99 -1.21
C SER A 85 -8.91 12.40 -2.62
N GLY A 86 -9.89 11.61 -3.09
CA GLY A 86 -9.83 10.92 -4.37
C GLY A 86 -9.24 9.50 -4.29
N ARG A 87 -8.97 8.96 -3.10
CA ARG A 87 -8.47 7.58 -2.92
C ARG A 87 -9.34 6.53 -3.61
N THR A 88 -10.66 6.63 -3.42
CA THR A 88 -11.63 5.72 -4.05
C THR A 88 -11.60 5.83 -5.58
N SER A 89 -11.38 7.03 -6.12
CA SER A 89 -11.24 7.22 -7.57
C SER A 89 -9.99 6.51 -8.10
N VAL A 90 -8.88 6.57 -7.37
CA VAL A 90 -7.65 5.85 -7.73
C VAL A 90 -7.87 4.33 -7.62
N LEU A 91 -8.57 3.86 -6.58
CA LEU A 91 -8.93 2.44 -6.42
C LEU A 91 -9.76 1.95 -7.61
N LEU A 92 -10.82 2.67 -7.98
CA LEU A 92 -11.69 2.31 -9.09
C LEU A 92 -10.95 2.33 -10.43
N ALA A 93 -10.09 3.34 -10.66
CA ALA A 93 -9.27 3.41 -11.86
C ALA A 93 -8.28 2.22 -11.95
N ALA A 94 -7.66 1.83 -10.84
CA ALA A 94 -6.75 0.69 -10.79
C ALA A 94 -7.48 -0.63 -11.07
N LEU A 95 -8.67 -0.83 -10.48
CA LEU A 95 -9.52 -1.99 -10.76
C LEU A 95 -9.97 -2.03 -12.22
N ALA A 96 -10.43 -0.90 -12.77
CA ALA A 96 -10.84 -0.82 -14.16
C ALA A 96 -9.70 -1.16 -15.10
N ALA A 97 -8.52 -0.56 -14.89
CA ALA A 97 -7.34 -0.82 -15.72
C ALA A 97 -6.88 -2.28 -15.64
N ALA A 98 -6.87 -2.89 -14.45
CA ALA A 98 -6.47 -4.28 -14.26
C ALA A 98 -7.47 -5.27 -14.89
N THR A 99 -8.77 -5.07 -14.64
CA THR A 99 -9.82 -5.94 -15.20
C THR A 99 -9.94 -5.81 -16.73
N GLN A 100 -9.68 -4.63 -17.30
CA GLN A 100 -9.60 -4.43 -18.76
C GLN A 100 -8.41 -5.15 -19.38
N ARG A 101 -7.29 -5.30 -18.64
CA ARG A 101 -6.18 -6.18 -19.05
C ARG A 101 -6.47 -7.67 -18.88
N GLN A 102 -7.73 -8.03 -18.57
CA GLN A 102 -8.16 -9.41 -18.32
C GLN A 102 -7.50 -10.06 -17.10
N GLU A 103 -6.99 -9.27 -16.18
CA GLU A 103 -6.41 -9.75 -14.93
C GLU A 103 -7.50 -10.02 -13.89
N VAL A 104 -7.36 -11.12 -13.15
CA VAL A 104 -8.23 -11.39 -12.01
C VAL A 104 -7.82 -10.48 -10.86
N CYS A 105 -8.77 -9.78 -10.28
CA CYS A 105 -8.57 -8.84 -9.19
C CYS A 105 -9.31 -9.28 -7.94
N ALA A 106 -8.76 -9.01 -6.77
CA ALA A 106 -9.44 -9.18 -5.50
C ALA A 106 -9.51 -7.87 -4.73
N LEU A 107 -10.69 -7.56 -4.17
CA LEU A 107 -10.89 -6.42 -3.28
C LEU A 107 -11.30 -6.93 -1.91
N VAL A 108 -10.48 -6.67 -0.91
CA VAL A 108 -10.78 -6.92 0.51
C VAL A 108 -11.30 -5.62 1.11
N ASP A 109 -12.62 -5.54 1.24
CA ASP A 109 -13.34 -4.38 1.72
C ASP A 109 -13.65 -4.53 3.21
N ILE A 110 -12.98 -3.73 4.03
CA ILE A 110 -13.07 -3.84 5.50
C ILE A 110 -14.30 -3.15 6.04
N SER A 111 -14.72 -2.07 5.39
CA SER A 111 -15.77 -1.17 5.88
C SER A 111 -17.08 -1.33 5.13
N ASP A 112 -17.13 -2.24 4.15
CA ASP A 112 -18.28 -2.42 3.25
C ASP A 112 -18.65 -1.10 2.53
N ALA A 113 -17.64 -0.36 2.12
CA ALA A 113 -17.77 0.97 1.53
C ALA A 113 -17.73 0.95 -0.01
N PHE A 114 -17.42 -0.19 -0.61
CA PHE A 114 -17.35 -0.31 -2.05
C PHE A 114 -18.73 -0.20 -2.70
N ASN A 115 -18.83 0.69 -3.68
CA ASN A 115 -20.05 0.91 -4.44
C ASN A 115 -19.94 0.28 -5.84
N PRO A 116 -20.68 -0.83 -6.12
CA PRO A 116 -20.64 -1.49 -7.42
C PRO A 116 -21.10 -0.61 -8.58
N HIS A 117 -22.07 0.29 -8.36
CA HIS A 117 -22.55 1.20 -9.42
C HIS A 117 -21.44 2.17 -9.85
N SER A 118 -20.72 2.75 -8.88
CA SER A 118 -19.56 3.60 -9.18
C SER A 118 -18.46 2.84 -9.88
N ALA A 119 -18.24 1.56 -9.52
CA ALA A 119 -17.26 0.70 -10.15
C ALA A 119 -17.64 0.35 -11.60
N ALA A 120 -18.91 0.06 -11.85
CA ALA A 120 -19.44 -0.16 -13.21
C ALA A 120 -19.24 1.12 -14.06
N ALA A 121 -19.59 2.28 -13.53
CA ALA A 121 -19.41 3.56 -14.21
C ALA A 121 -17.93 3.88 -14.50
N ALA A 122 -17.00 3.40 -13.66
CA ALA A 122 -15.56 3.49 -13.88
C ALA A 122 -15.03 2.49 -14.92
N GLY A 123 -15.84 1.52 -15.34
CA GLY A 123 -15.47 0.50 -16.34
C GLY A 123 -14.82 -0.75 -15.77
N VAL A 124 -15.10 -1.07 -14.50
CA VAL A 124 -14.65 -2.32 -13.88
C VAL A 124 -15.40 -3.52 -14.46
N ASN A 125 -14.67 -4.54 -14.89
CA ASN A 125 -15.28 -5.82 -15.29
C ASN A 125 -15.45 -6.73 -14.07
N PHE A 126 -16.68 -6.94 -13.64
CA PHE A 126 -17.00 -7.75 -12.46
C PHE A 126 -16.76 -9.25 -12.64
N GLU A 127 -16.72 -9.76 -13.87
CA GLU A 127 -16.38 -11.17 -14.14
C GLU A 127 -14.93 -11.49 -13.75
N LYS A 128 -14.09 -10.47 -13.67
CA LYS A 128 -12.67 -10.57 -13.28
C LYS A 128 -12.42 -10.11 -11.85
N MET A 129 -13.48 -9.88 -11.07
CA MET A 129 -13.34 -9.30 -9.73
C MET A 129 -13.93 -10.20 -8.65
N LEU A 130 -13.13 -10.47 -7.62
CA LEU A 130 -13.56 -11.08 -6.37
C LEU A 130 -13.70 -9.97 -5.32
N TRP A 131 -14.93 -9.74 -4.83
CA TRP A 131 -15.18 -8.78 -3.76
C TRP A 131 -15.43 -9.51 -2.44
N ILE A 132 -14.55 -9.27 -1.45
CA ILE A 132 -14.61 -9.87 -0.13
C ILE A 132 -15.00 -8.80 0.88
N ARG A 133 -16.15 -8.96 1.51
CA ARG A 133 -16.70 -8.05 2.50
C ARG A 133 -16.39 -8.54 3.90
N CYS A 134 -15.58 -7.79 4.64
CA CYS A 134 -15.19 -8.11 6.01
C CYS A 134 -16.16 -7.49 7.02
N GLY A 135 -16.39 -8.19 8.14
CA GLY A 135 -17.24 -7.67 9.22
C GLY A 135 -18.75 -7.72 8.97
N VAL A 136 -19.19 -8.15 7.80
CA VAL A 136 -20.61 -8.36 7.54
C VAL A 136 -21.07 -9.65 8.24
N ARG A 137 -21.89 -9.50 9.27
CA ARG A 137 -22.59 -10.65 9.84
C ARG A 137 -23.63 -11.10 8.81
N LEU A 138 -23.40 -12.25 8.20
CA LEU A 138 -24.48 -12.93 7.49
C LEU A 138 -25.55 -13.25 8.53
N GLN A 139 -26.63 -12.47 8.55
CA GLN A 139 -27.83 -12.85 9.27
C GLN A 139 -28.31 -14.13 8.58
N LYS A 140 -28.19 -15.26 9.26
CA LYS A 140 -28.85 -16.50 8.83
C LYS A 140 -30.34 -16.20 8.84
N SER A 141 -30.88 -15.87 7.68
CA SER A 141 -32.33 -15.72 7.48
C SER A 141 -32.94 -17.09 7.74
N GLY A 142 -33.73 -17.21 8.80
CA GLY A 142 -34.65 -18.32 9.02
C GLY A 142 -34.10 -19.52 9.77
N SER A 143 -33.92 -19.37 11.09
CA SER A 143 -34.06 -20.51 12.00
C SER A 143 -34.83 -20.04 13.24
N PRO A 144 -35.94 -20.71 13.61
CA PRO A 144 -36.70 -20.37 14.80
C PRO A 144 -35.83 -20.61 16.04
N GLN A 145 -35.90 -19.68 16.99
CA GLN A 145 -35.28 -19.78 18.29
C GLN A 145 -35.58 -21.12 18.94
N ARG A 146 -34.60 -21.99 19.06
CA ARG A 146 -34.63 -23.11 20.01
C ARG A 146 -33.34 -23.17 20.79
N HIS A 147 -33.54 -22.97 22.10
CA HIS A 147 -32.80 -23.45 23.26
C HIS A 147 -31.35 -22.93 23.51
N ARG A 148 -31.34 -22.14 24.57
CA ARG A 148 -30.30 -21.91 25.58
C ARG A 148 -29.40 -23.13 25.72
N GLY A 149 -28.21 -23.08 25.19
CA GLY A 149 -27.19 -24.10 25.34
C GLY A 149 -25.88 -23.58 24.80
N THR A 150 -24.97 -23.18 25.72
CA THR A 150 -23.53 -22.98 25.52
C THR A 150 -23.13 -22.45 24.14
N GLU A 151 -23.34 -21.18 23.91
CA GLU A 151 -22.64 -20.46 22.84
C GLU A 151 -21.15 -20.51 23.16
N LYS A 152 -20.47 -21.46 22.53
CA LYS A 152 -19.02 -21.37 22.37
C LYS A 152 -18.77 -20.00 21.76
N ASN A 153 -18.05 -19.14 22.48
CA ASN A 153 -17.51 -17.88 22.02
C ASN A 153 -16.87 -18.08 20.64
N GLU A 154 -17.63 -17.97 19.56
CA GLU A 154 -17.09 -17.58 18.27
C GLU A 154 -16.50 -16.19 18.52
N LYS A 155 -15.19 -16.15 18.74
CA LYS A 155 -14.42 -14.92 18.89
C LYS A 155 -14.85 -14.04 17.73
N ASN A 156 -15.57 -12.95 18.04
CA ASN A 156 -15.90 -11.89 17.08
C ASN A 156 -14.56 -11.38 16.52
N GLU A 157 -14.13 -11.99 15.43
CA GLU A 157 -12.90 -11.58 14.76
C GLU A 157 -13.08 -10.15 14.30
N LYS A 158 -12.14 -9.29 14.65
CA LYS A 158 -12.22 -7.89 14.25
C LYS A 158 -12.09 -7.81 12.72
N PRO A 159 -12.86 -6.95 12.04
CA PRO A 159 -12.85 -6.86 10.56
C PRO A 159 -11.43 -6.73 9.98
N VAL A 160 -10.53 -6.00 10.65
CA VAL A 160 -9.14 -5.85 10.23
C VAL A 160 -8.37 -7.17 10.30
N GLU A 161 -8.55 -7.97 11.36
CA GLU A 161 -7.89 -9.27 11.53
C GLU A 161 -8.38 -10.26 10.46
N GLN A 162 -9.69 -10.26 10.19
CA GLN A 162 -10.29 -11.04 9.10
C GLN A 162 -9.70 -10.62 7.75
N ALA A 163 -9.63 -9.33 7.47
CA ALA A 163 -9.07 -8.81 6.22
C ALA A 163 -7.60 -9.23 6.03
N LEU A 164 -6.77 -9.14 7.08
CA LEU A 164 -5.38 -9.57 7.00
C LEU A 164 -5.25 -11.07 6.72
N ARG A 165 -6.09 -11.91 7.33
CA ARG A 165 -6.12 -13.35 7.07
C ARG A 165 -6.57 -13.67 5.65
N VAL A 166 -7.62 -13.02 5.18
CA VAL A 166 -8.12 -13.18 3.81
C VAL A 166 -7.07 -12.75 2.79
N THR A 167 -6.42 -11.61 3.02
CA THR A 167 -5.34 -11.15 2.16
C THR A 167 -4.20 -12.17 2.09
N ASP A 168 -3.80 -12.74 3.22
CA ASP A 168 -2.76 -13.77 3.25
C ASP A 168 -3.14 -14.99 2.39
N LEU A 169 -4.37 -15.47 2.50
CA LEU A 169 -4.89 -16.58 1.69
C LEU A 169 -4.90 -16.24 0.19
N LEU A 170 -5.34 -15.04 -0.19
CA LEU A 170 -5.35 -14.59 -1.58
C LEU A 170 -3.94 -14.54 -2.18
N LEU A 171 -2.98 -14.00 -1.42
CA LEU A 171 -1.60 -13.90 -1.88
C LEU A 171 -0.94 -15.27 -1.99
N GLN A 172 -1.26 -16.21 -1.07
CA GLN A 172 -0.74 -17.57 -1.11
C GLN A 172 -1.38 -18.40 -2.24
N SER A 173 -2.66 -18.18 -2.55
CA SER A 173 -3.32 -18.88 -3.66
C SER A 173 -2.77 -18.49 -5.03
N GLY A 174 -2.27 -17.27 -5.17
CA GLY A 174 -1.75 -16.74 -6.42
C GLY A 174 -2.82 -16.52 -7.49
N GLY A 175 -2.40 -16.20 -8.72
CA GLY A 175 -3.27 -16.04 -9.88
C GLY A 175 -3.95 -14.67 -10.01
N PHE A 176 -3.73 -13.76 -9.06
CA PHE A 176 -4.25 -12.40 -9.12
C PHE A 176 -3.26 -11.45 -9.77
N GLY A 177 -3.75 -10.57 -10.64
CA GLY A 177 -2.96 -9.43 -11.14
C GLY A 177 -2.95 -8.27 -10.15
N LEU A 178 -4.06 -8.09 -9.41
CA LEU A 178 -4.22 -7.02 -8.43
C LEU A 178 -4.98 -7.53 -7.20
N VAL A 179 -4.41 -7.36 -6.02
CA VAL A 179 -5.07 -7.59 -4.72
C VAL A 179 -5.14 -6.26 -3.98
N ILE A 180 -6.33 -5.83 -3.61
CA ILE A 180 -6.55 -4.54 -2.94
C ILE A 180 -7.00 -4.79 -1.51
N ILE A 181 -6.43 -4.03 -0.57
CA ILE A 181 -6.91 -3.93 0.81
C ILE A 181 -7.44 -2.52 1.00
N ASP A 182 -8.75 -2.38 1.22
CA ASP A 182 -9.35 -1.08 1.50
C ASP A 182 -9.48 -0.84 3.01
N LEU A 183 -8.54 -0.04 3.53
CA LEU A 183 -8.51 0.49 4.89
C LEU A 183 -9.03 1.94 4.95
N GLY A 184 -9.62 2.43 3.87
CA GLY A 184 -9.97 3.85 3.70
C GLY A 184 -10.85 4.41 4.81
N ASP A 185 -11.78 3.64 5.35
CA ASP A 185 -12.65 4.04 6.44
C ASP A 185 -12.25 3.44 7.80
N THR A 186 -11.17 2.67 7.83
CA THR A 186 -10.62 2.15 9.08
C THR A 186 -10.03 3.31 9.91
N PRO A 187 -10.35 3.39 11.23
CA PRO A 187 -9.77 4.40 12.10
C PRO A 187 -8.24 4.35 12.09
N GLU A 188 -7.59 5.51 12.01
CA GLU A 188 -6.12 5.62 11.90
C GLU A 188 -5.37 4.83 12.98
N LYS A 189 -5.89 4.89 14.23
CA LYS A 189 -5.31 4.14 15.35
C LYS A 189 -5.31 2.64 15.11
N MET A 190 -6.32 2.10 14.41
CA MET A 190 -6.41 0.68 14.09
C MET A 190 -5.50 0.33 12.91
N ALA A 191 -5.49 1.14 11.85
CA ALA A 191 -4.61 0.93 10.71
C ALA A 191 -3.13 0.95 11.11
N ARG A 192 -2.72 1.87 12.00
CA ARG A 192 -1.35 1.94 12.54
C ARG A 192 -0.97 0.79 13.47
N ARG A 193 -1.96 0.07 14.04
CA ARG A 193 -1.72 -1.11 14.90
C ARG A 193 -1.53 -2.40 14.13
N ILE A 194 -1.72 -2.38 12.81
CA ILE A 194 -1.43 -3.56 11.98
C ILE A 194 0.07 -3.89 12.14
N PRO A 195 0.41 -5.11 12.59
CA PRO A 195 1.80 -5.46 12.85
C PRO A 195 2.66 -5.37 11.58
N LEU A 196 3.86 -4.83 11.72
CA LEU A 196 4.82 -4.73 10.62
C LEU A 196 5.15 -6.11 10.03
N THR A 197 5.12 -7.15 10.87
CA THR A 197 5.31 -8.56 10.48
C THR A 197 4.28 -9.02 9.45
N SER A 198 3.01 -8.54 9.54
CA SER A 198 1.98 -8.84 8.55
C SER A 198 2.32 -8.20 7.20
N TRP A 199 2.77 -6.95 7.20
CA TRP A 199 3.19 -6.26 5.99
C TRP A 199 4.41 -6.91 5.33
N PHE A 200 5.42 -7.33 6.12
CA PHE A 200 6.57 -8.07 5.60
C PHE A 200 6.16 -9.41 5.01
N ARG A 201 5.23 -10.13 5.64
CA ARG A 201 4.71 -11.40 5.12
C ARG A 201 4.02 -11.18 3.77
N PHE A 202 3.17 -10.16 3.65
CA PHE A 202 2.51 -9.81 2.39
C PHE A 202 3.51 -9.39 1.31
N GLN A 203 4.49 -8.55 1.67
CA GLN A 203 5.54 -8.16 0.74
C GLN A 203 6.29 -9.38 0.20
N ARG A 204 6.65 -10.33 1.06
CA ARG A 204 7.30 -11.57 0.64
C ARG A 204 6.40 -12.46 -0.21
N ALA A 205 5.11 -12.51 0.08
CA ALA A 205 4.16 -13.31 -0.68
C ALA A 205 3.97 -12.79 -2.11
N VAL A 206 4.05 -11.47 -2.33
CA VAL A 206 3.97 -10.89 -3.69
C VAL A 206 5.31 -10.86 -4.41
N GLU A 207 6.43 -10.87 -3.68
CA GLU A 207 7.78 -10.85 -4.27
C GLU A 207 7.92 -12.00 -5.28
N HIS A 208 8.47 -11.73 -6.45
CA HIS A 208 8.61 -12.67 -7.57
C HIS A 208 7.29 -13.17 -8.22
N THR A 209 6.17 -12.51 -7.90
CA THR A 209 4.89 -12.80 -8.57
C THR A 209 4.50 -11.66 -9.52
N ALA A 210 3.50 -11.91 -10.38
CA ALA A 210 2.91 -10.86 -11.22
C ALA A 210 1.89 -10.01 -10.47
N THR A 211 1.62 -10.29 -9.19
CA THR A 211 0.60 -9.62 -8.39
C THR A 211 1.07 -8.25 -7.92
N VAL A 212 0.22 -7.25 -8.00
CA VAL A 212 0.37 -5.98 -7.27
C VAL A 212 -0.48 -6.06 -6.00
N LEU A 213 0.12 -5.85 -4.84
CA LEU A 213 -0.64 -5.62 -3.62
C LEU A 213 -0.87 -4.11 -3.46
N PHE A 214 -2.13 -3.69 -3.50
CA PHE A 214 -2.51 -2.30 -3.44
C PHE A 214 -3.26 -1.99 -2.14
N VAL A 215 -2.78 -1.03 -1.38
CA VAL A 215 -3.33 -0.65 -0.07
C VAL A 215 -3.89 0.75 -0.14
N ILE A 216 -5.15 0.91 0.26
CA ILE A 216 -5.81 2.20 0.43
C ILE A 216 -5.94 2.49 1.92
N SER A 217 -5.53 3.67 2.36
CA SER A 217 -5.54 4.04 3.78
C SER A 217 -5.76 5.55 3.98
N ARG A 218 -6.07 5.97 5.21
CA ARG A 218 -6.11 7.42 5.55
C ARG A 218 -4.71 7.97 5.77
N VAL A 219 -3.85 7.18 6.38
CA VAL A 219 -2.47 7.53 6.74
C VAL A 219 -1.55 6.38 6.37
N PRO A 220 -0.27 6.62 6.08
CA PRO A 220 0.67 5.55 5.80
C PRO A 220 0.67 4.48 6.89
N CYS A 221 0.44 3.23 6.53
CA CYS A 221 0.37 2.10 7.45
C CYS A 221 1.31 0.94 7.10
N ALA A 222 1.65 0.73 5.82
CA ALA A 222 2.57 -0.32 5.40
C ALA A 222 4.05 0.02 5.65
N GLN A 223 4.34 1.22 6.13
CA GLN A 223 5.67 1.69 6.54
C GLN A 223 6.75 1.35 5.49
N THR A 224 7.85 0.69 5.92
CA THR A 224 8.97 0.34 5.04
C THR A 224 8.65 -0.78 4.05
N CYS A 225 7.51 -1.47 4.16
CA CYS A 225 7.14 -2.54 3.23
C CYS A 225 6.60 -2.00 1.91
N ALA A 226 6.08 -0.76 1.88
CA ALA A 226 5.62 -0.15 0.64
C ALA A 226 6.79 0.14 -0.31
N SER A 227 6.73 -0.43 -1.52
CA SER A 227 7.64 -0.11 -2.62
C SER A 227 7.31 1.25 -3.24
N LEU A 228 6.04 1.60 -3.24
CA LEU A 228 5.50 2.86 -3.70
C LEU A 228 4.55 3.42 -2.64
N LEU A 229 4.73 4.68 -2.24
CA LEU A 229 3.82 5.40 -1.33
C LEU A 229 3.42 6.73 -1.97
N LEU A 230 2.13 6.83 -2.29
CA LEU A 230 1.51 8.01 -2.86
C LEU A 230 0.53 8.62 -1.85
N LYS A 231 0.65 9.91 -1.60
CA LYS A 231 -0.33 10.67 -0.82
C LYS A 231 -1.24 11.42 -1.78
N VAL A 232 -2.55 11.30 -1.58
CA VAL A 232 -3.54 12.04 -2.36
C VAL A 232 -4.30 13.02 -1.48
N SER A 233 -4.59 14.19 -2.05
CA SER A 233 -5.37 15.24 -1.39
C SER A 233 -6.33 15.86 -2.40
N GLY A 234 -7.58 16.06 -1.97
CA GLY A 234 -8.57 16.80 -2.77
C GLY A 234 -8.31 18.29 -2.62
N LYS A 235 -8.17 19.00 -3.72
CA LYS A 235 -8.22 20.46 -3.72
C LYS A 235 -9.69 20.85 -3.75
N LYS A 236 -10.16 21.51 -2.68
CA LYS A 236 -11.48 22.12 -2.73
C LYS A 236 -11.46 23.15 -3.87
N LEU A 237 -12.27 22.94 -4.88
CA LEU A 237 -12.58 24.00 -5.84
C LEU A 237 -13.31 25.07 -5.03
N SER A 238 -12.63 26.18 -4.71
CA SER A 238 -13.31 27.35 -4.19
C SER A 238 -14.24 27.81 -5.31
N ALA A 239 -15.52 27.95 -4.98
CA ALA A 239 -16.60 28.35 -5.89
C ALA A 239 -16.45 29.80 -6.45
N LEU A 240 -15.27 30.39 -6.35
CA LEU A 240 -14.97 31.78 -6.72
C LEU A 240 -14.71 32.02 -8.20
N SER A 241 -14.83 31.01 -9.08
CA SER A 241 -14.70 31.19 -10.52
C SER A 241 -16.00 30.92 -11.31
N CYS A 242 -17.13 30.72 -10.67
CA CYS A 242 -18.42 30.81 -11.32
C CYS A 242 -18.80 32.28 -11.44
N GLN A 243 -18.56 32.89 -12.61
CA GLN A 243 -19.33 34.05 -13.05
C GLN A 243 -20.81 33.64 -12.95
N LEU A 244 -21.54 34.30 -12.07
CA LEU A 244 -22.95 34.13 -11.83
C LEU A 244 -23.73 34.39 -13.14
N SER A 245 -24.00 33.33 -13.88
CA SER A 245 -25.15 33.31 -14.75
C SER A 245 -26.40 33.18 -13.88
N ALA A 246 -27.42 34.00 -14.15
CA ALA A 246 -28.56 34.29 -13.29
C ALA A 246 -29.54 33.12 -13.03
N GLU A 247 -29.18 31.86 -13.34
CA GLU A 247 -29.95 30.69 -13.01
C GLU A 247 -29.24 29.90 -11.88
N ALA A 248 -29.93 29.72 -10.77
CA ALA A 248 -29.42 28.90 -9.67
C ALA A 248 -29.10 27.48 -10.16
N PRO A 249 -27.85 27.00 -10.07
CA PRO A 249 -27.50 25.67 -10.56
C PRO A 249 -28.29 24.62 -9.77
N ALA A 250 -28.89 23.66 -10.49
CA ALA A 250 -29.51 22.50 -9.84
C ALA A 250 -28.47 21.74 -9.02
N HIS A 251 -28.86 21.19 -7.86
CA HIS A 251 -27.95 20.44 -6.97
C HIS A 251 -27.14 19.35 -7.68
N ALA A 252 -27.66 18.75 -8.76
CA ALA A 252 -26.97 17.76 -9.59
C ALA A 252 -25.81 18.36 -10.41
N GLN A 253 -25.72 19.68 -10.57
CA GLN A 253 -24.68 20.35 -11.36
C GLN A 253 -23.53 20.86 -10.49
N LEU A 254 -23.67 20.80 -9.17
CA LEU A 254 -22.70 21.38 -8.22
C LEU A 254 -21.39 20.58 -8.08
N LEU A 255 -21.35 19.32 -8.52
CA LEU A 255 -20.16 18.48 -8.40
C LEU A 255 -19.85 17.73 -9.69
N ASN A 256 -19.28 18.43 -10.66
CA ASN A 256 -18.82 17.82 -11.92
C ASN A 256 -17.53 16.98 -11.77
N GLY A 257 -16.83 17.12 -10.65
CA GLY A 257 -15.59 16.40 -10.38
C GLY A 257 -14.82 16.98 -9.21
N ILE A 258 -13.81 16.24 -8.79
CA ILE A 258 -12.90 16.63 -7.73
C ILE A 258 -11.50 16.77 -8.35
N GLN A 259 -10.83 17.89 -8.11
CA GLN A 259 -9.42 18.01 -8.43
C GLN A 259 -8.61 17.30 -7.35
N VAL A 260 -7.87 16.27 -7.74
CA VAL A 260 -7.03 15.48 -6.86
C VAL A 260 -5.57 15.82 -7.13
N GLN A 261 -4.81 16.06 -6.07
CA GLN A 261 -3.38 16.24 -6.12
C GLN A 261 -2.70 15.00 -5.52
N GLY A 262 -1.81 14.37 -6.29
CA GLY A 262 -0.99 13.24 -5.86
C GLY A 262 0.43 13.70 -5.55
N GLU A 263 0.99 13.29 -4.43
CA GLU A 263 2.36 13.54 -3.99
C GLU A 263 3.08 12.21 -3.79
N LEU A 264 4.19 11.99 -4.50
CA LEU A 264 5.02 10.80 -4.32
C LEU A 264 5.89 10.95 -3.07
N LEU A 265 5.53 10.22 -2.00
CA LEU A 265 6.29 10.25 -0.74
C LEU A 265 7.46 9.27 -0.75
N ARG A 266 7.34 8.14 -1.45
CA ARG A 266 8.36 7.10 -1.53
C ARG A 266 8.27 6.34 -2.83
N SER A 267 9.42 6.11 -3.45
CA SER A 267 9.64 5.08 -4.46
C SER A 267 10.93 4.33 -4.11
N ARG A 268 10.87 3.01 -4.09
CA ARG A 268 12.07 2.16 -3.98
C ARG A 268 12.71 1.87 -5.32
N LEU A 269 12.03 2.25 -6.40
CA LEU A 269 12.42 1.94 -7.77
C LEU A 269 13.43 2.94 -8.31
N GLU A 270 13.43 4.16 -7.75
CA GLU A 270 14.33 5.23 -8.14
C GLU A 270 14.93 5.89 -6.89
N ARG A 271 16.10 6.52 -7.05
CA ARG A 271 16.61 7.42 -6.03
C ARG A 271 15.54 8.50 -5.79
N LYS A 272 15.19 8.71 -4.53
CA LYS A 272 14.23 9.74 -4.12
C LYS A 272 14.49 11.01 -4.91
N PRO A 273 13.53 11.55 -5.66
CA PRO A 273 13.69 12.81 -6.33
C PRO A 273 14.04 13.89 -5.29
N ALA A 274 14.93 14.82 -5.63
CA ALA A 274 15.44 15.84 -4.72
C ALA A 274 14.37 16.83 -4.21
N GLY A 275 13.13 16.73 -4.71
CA GLY A 275 11.98 17.55 -4.31
C GLY A 275 10.69 16.73 -4.27
N SER A 276 9.61 17.30 -3.73
CA SER A 276 8.29 16.69 -3.81
C SER A 276 7.81 16.71 -5.26
N VAL A 277 7.57 15.54 -5.82
CA VAL A 277 6.98 15.41 -7.17
C VAL A 277 5.48 15.25 -7.00
N THR A 278 4.72 16.15 -7.61
CA THR A 278 3.26 16.20 -7.51
C THR A 278 2.62 16.10 -8.88
N ALA A 279 1.50 15.39 -8.95
CA ALA A 279 0.62 15.36 -10.12
C ALA A 279 -0.79 15.78 -9.71
N ALA A 280 -1.51 16.43 -10.60
CA ALA A 280 -2.90 16.81 -10.39
C ALA A 280 -3.78 16.19 -11.47
N PHE A 281 -4.90 15.62 -11.09
CA PHE A 281 -5.88 15.06 -12.01
C PHE A 281 -7.30 15.37 -11.58
N MET A 282 -8.23 15.27 -12.52
CA MET A 282 -9.65 15.52 -12.31
C MET A 282 -10.40 14.19 -12.31
N THR A 283 -11.21 13.98 -11.29
CA THR A 283 -12.21 12.91 -11.31
C THR A 283 -13.54 13.50 -11.77
N LYS A 284 -14.19 12.90 -12.77
CA LYS A 284 -15.51 13.30 -13.22
C LYS A 284 -16.56 12.36 -12.65
N VAL A 285 -17.67 12.93 -12.18
CA VAL A 285 -18.86 12.15 -11.86
C VAL A 285 -19.52 11.78 -13.17
N ARG A 286 -19.65 10.49 -13.47
CA ARG A 286 -20.53 10.02 -14.54
C ARG A 286 -21.90 9.81 -13.95
N ALA A 287 -22.90 10.52 -14.46
CA ALA A 287 -24.29 10.16 -14.23
C ALA A 287 -24.51 8.79 -14.88
N GLY A 288 -24.95 7.83 -14.06
CA GLY A 288 -25.34 6.50 -14.53
C GLY A 288 -26.66 6.54 -15.28
#